data_f34afe60f96b1c01e2dfb5c0a2f53e5a
#
_entry.id   f34afe60f96b1c01e2dfb5c0a2f53e5a
#
_cell.length_a   1.000
_cell.length_b   1.000
_cell.length_c   1.000
_cell.angle_alpha   90.00
_cell.angle_beta   90.00
_cell.angle_gamma   90.00
#
_symmetry.space_group_name_H-M   'P 1'
#
loop_
_entity.id
_entity.type
_entity.pdbx_description
1 polymer ?
#
loop_
_entity_poly.entity_id
_entity_poly.type
_entity_poly.pdbx_seq_one_letter_code
_entity_poly.pdbx_strand_id
1 'polypeptide(L)'
;MATLPLFPLGTVLLPGARLPLQLFEPRYLDLAHALAELPDGERCFGVTLIRSGREVGADAVADLYEIGCEARVDAMALAESPIGTVVHLVATGVRRYRLDSLDPDAGTSWTTGHLTFLGEPLPGQPGHGDDPVVADLAERARGEHAAYLRDLGAEAVDIEAPAGQLAYRLVEA
;
A
#
# COMPACT_ATOMS: atom_id res chain seq x y z
N MET A 1 -17.59 6.65 4.26
CA MET A 1 -16.45 7.11 5.09
C MET A 1 -15.99 5.91 5.89
N ALA A 2 -14.74 5.56 5.83
CA ALA A 2 -14.12 4.45 6.57
C ALA A 2 -13.04 5.00 7.49
N THR A 3 -12.64 4.22 8.50
CA THR A 3 -11.56 4.59 9.42
C THR A 3 -10.51 3.50 9.37
N LEU A 4 -9.24 3.87 9.18
CA LEU A 4 -8.11 2.95 9.20
C LEU A 4 -6.97 3.48 10.07
N PRO A 5 -6.21 2.57 10.73
CA PRO A 5 -4.89 2.90 11.21
C PRO A 5 -4.00 3.30 10.04
N LEU A 6 -3.18 4.33 10.20
CA LEU A 6 -2.28 4.83 9.16
C LEU A 6 -0.83 4.47 9.46
N PHE A 7 -0.13 4.11 8.40
CA PHE A 7 1.31 3.91 8.39
C PHE A 7 1.95 4.91 7.41
N PRO A 8 2.38 6.07 7.90
CA PRO A 8 3.09 7.05 7.07
C PRO A 8 4.46 6.53 6.64
N LEU A 9 4.76 6.62 5.35
CA LEU A 9 6.03 6.17 4.76
C LEU A 9 6.59 7.23 3.80
N GLY A 10 7.90 7.20 3.57
CA GLY A 10 8.57 7.99 2.53
C GLY A 10 8.45 7.39 1.13
N THR A 11 7.65 6.34 0.97
CA THR A 11 7.41 5.68 -0.32
C THR A 11 5.92 5.51 -0.60
N VAL A 12 5.57 5.34 -1.87
CA VAL A 12 4.20 5.10 -2.33
C VAL A 12 3.94 3.60 -2.39
N LEU A 13 2.80 3.16 -1.85
CA LEU A 13 2.27 1.83 -2.08
C LEU A 13 1.22 1.89 -3.20
N LEU A 14 1.33 0.99 -4.18
CA LEU A 14 0.37 0.85 -5.26
C LEU A 14 -0.52 -0.40 -5.06
N PRO A 15 -1.76 -0.41 -5.58
CA PRO A 15 -2.57 -1.62 -5.61
C PRO A 15 -1.86 -2.78 -6.31
N GLY A 16 -1.82 -3.95 -5.65
CA GLY A 16 -1.10 -5.14 -6.09
C GLY A 16 0.37 -5.21 -5.70
N ALA A 17 0.97 -4.11 -5.25
CA ALA A 17 2.35 -4.05 -4.81
C ALA A 17 2.55 -4.74 -3.47
N ARG A 18 3.71 -5.40 -3.28
CA ARG A 18 4.12 -5.98 -2.01
C ARG A 18 4.91 -4.98 -1.19
N LEU A 19 4.60 -4.91 0.09
CA LEU A 19 5.25 -4.01 1.05
C LEU A 19 5.82 -4.85 2.21
N PRO A 20 7.12 -5.15 2.20
CA PRO A 20 7.78 -5.72 3.36
C PRO A 20 8.12 -4.60 4.35
N LEU A 21 7.77 -4.78 5.62
CA LEU A 21 8.04 -3.85 6.71
C LEU A 21 8.73 -4.55 7.88
N GLN A 22 9.59 -3.81 8.56
CA GLN A 22 10.15 -4.19 9.85
C GLN A 22 9.71 -3.17 10.89
N LEU A 23 8.85 -3.57 11.81
CA LEU A 23 8.26 -2.72 12.82
C LEU A 23 9.06 -2.85 14.11
N PHE A 24 9.54 -1.75 14.65
CA PHE A 24 10.31 -1.68 15.90
C PHE A 24 9.88 -0.52 16.79
N GLU A 25 9.16 0.47 16.27
CA GLU A 25 8.63 1.56 17.08
C GLU A 25 7.43 1.07 17.91
N PRO A 26 7.33 1.45 19.20
CA PRO A 26 6.25 0.99 20.09
C PRO A 26 4.84 1.15 19.48
N ARG A 27 4.55 2.31 18.88
CA ARG A 27 3.25 2.58 18.24
C ARG A 27 2.91 1.59 17.12
N TYR A 28 3.90 1.11 16.38
CA TYR A 28 3.69 0.16 15.30
C TYR A 28 3.73 -1.29 15.76
N LEU A 29 4.39 -1.57 16.88
CA LEU A 29 4.24 -2.86 17.58
C LEU A 29 2.84 -3.01 18.16
N ASP A 30 2.28 -1.95 18.74
CA ASP A 30 0.90 -1.92 19.22
C ASP A 30 -0.09 -2.11 18.06
N LEU A 31 0.15 -1.45 16.93
CA LEU A 31 -0.66 -1.64 15.72
C LEU A 31 -0.60 -3.09 15.22
N ALA A 32 0.60 -3.68 15.13
CA ALA A 32 0.76 -5.07 14.71
C ALA A 32 0.02 -6.04 15.65
N HIS A 33 0.06 -5.79 16.96
CA HIS A 33 -0.67 -6.56 17.93
C HIS A 33 -2.18 -6.46 17.73
N ALA A 34 -2.71 -5.25 17.57
CA ALA A 34 -4.13 -5.03 17.29
C ALA A 34 -4.58 -5.69 15.98
N LEU A 35 -3.76 -5.61 14.92
CA LEU A 35 -4.05 -6.29 13.65
C LEU A 35 -4.04 -7.81 13.80
N ALA A 36 -3.14 -8.38 14.64
CA ALA A 36 -3.06 -9.83 14.85
C ALA A 36 -4.33 -10.41 15.50
N GLU A 37 -5.05 -9.61 16.26
CA GLU A 37 -6.32 -10.02 16.90
C GLU A 37 -7.51 -10.07 15.90
N LEU A 38 -7.37 -9.44 14.72
CA LEU A 38 -8.40 -9.46 13.70
C LEU A 38 -8.32 -10.75 12.85
N PRO A 39 -9.45 -11.17 12.22
CA PRO A 39 -9.43 -12.20 11.19
C PRO A 39 -8.50 -11.85 10.03
N ASP A 40 -7.88 -12.83 9.38
CA ASP A 40 -6.87 -12.62 8.32
C ASP A 40 -7.34 -11.66 7.21
N GLY A 41 -8.59 -11.72 6.80
CA GLY A 41 -9.15 -10.85 5.75
C GLY A 41 -9.41 -9.40 6.18
N GLU A 42 -9.39 -9.11 7.48
CA GLU A 42 -9.70 -7.80 8.06
C GLU A 42 -8.46 -7.05 8.53
N ARG A 43 -7.28 -7.65 8.46
CA ARG A 43 -6.00 -7.07 8.86
C ARG A 43 -5.53 -6.04 7.85
N CYS A 44 -6.12 -4.85 7.89
CA CYS A 44 -5.83 -3.77 6.95
C CYS A 44 -5.36 -2.51 7.66
N PHE A 45 -4.49 -1.75 6.99
CA PHE A 45 -4.04 -0.43 7.39
C PHE A 45 -3.84 0.47 6.16
N GLY A 46 -3.81 1.77 6.35
CA GLY A 46 -3.58 2.73 5.28
C GLY A 46 -2.11 3.13 5.18
N VAL A 47 -1.51 3.00 4.02
CA VAL A 47 -0.19 3.55 3.71
C VAL A 47 -0.38 4.90 3.05
N THR A 48 0.29 5.94 3.60
CA THR A 48 0.21 7.31 3.09
C THR A 48 1.62 7.87 2.97
N LEU A 49 1.92 8.50 1.84
CA LEU A 49 3.21 9.15 1.62
C LEU A 49 3.34 10.39 2.52
N ILE A 50 4.49 10.50 3.18
CA ILE A 50 4.87 11.67 3.96
C ILE A 50 5.20 12.82 3.01
N ARG A 51 4.51 13.96 3.17
CA ARG A 51 4.81 15.20 2.43
C ARG A 51 5.90 15.99 3.11
N SER A 52 5.87 16.03 4.44
CA SER A 52 6.84 16.74 5.27
C SER A 52 7.06 15.97 6.57
N GLY A 53 8.33 15.83 6.97
CA GLY A 53 8.70 15.09 8.16
C GLY A 53 9.59 13.88 7.87
N ARG A 54 9.56 12.88 8.75
CA ARG A 54 10.36 11.64 8.68
C ARG A 54 9.51 10.44 9.07
N GLU A 55 9.92 9.25 8.65
CA GLU A 55 9.23 7.99 8.96
C GLU A 55 9.35 7.60 10.44
N VAL A 56 10.48 7.92 11.07
CA VAL A 56 10.85 7.46 12.41
C VAL A 56 10.84 8.60 13.40
N GLY A 57 10.28 8.35 14.58
CA GLY A 57 10.20 9.30 15.70
C GLY A 57 8.76 9.71 16.03
N ALA A 58 8.49 10.04 17.29
CA ALA A 58 7.14 10.30 17.79
C ALA A 58 6.44 11.49 17.08
N ASP A 59 7.19 12.55 16.73
CA ASP A 59 6.67 13.76 16.08
C ASP A 59 7.29 13.94 14.69
N ALA A 60 7.64 12.83 14.03
CA ALA A 60 8.41 12.88 12.78
C ALA A 60 7.57 13.30 11.58
N VAL A 61 6.27 12.97 11.56
CA VAL A 61 5.35 13.27 10.45
C VAL A 61 4.68 14.62 10.71
N ALA A 62 4.99 15.62 9.89
CA ALA A 62 4.38 16.95 9.97
C ALA A 62 3.18 17.09 9.00
N ASP A 63 3.22 16.43 7.84
CA ASP A 63 2.15 16.49 6.83
C ASP A 63 2.14 15.24 5.96
N LEU A 64 0.96 14.86 5.49
CA LEU A 64 0.71 13.70 4.65
C LEU A 64 0.09 14.11 3.31
N TYR A 65 0.35 13.31 2.28
CA TYR A 65 -0.41 13.43 1.04
C TYR A 65 -1.83 12.89 1.24
N GLU A 66 -2.77 13.44 0.50
CA GLU A 66 -4.18 13.05 0.62
C GLU A 66 -4.46 11.66 0.04
N ILE A 67 -3.71 11.22 -0.97
CA ILE A 67 -3.92 9.93 -1.62
C ILE A 67 -2.98 8.89 -1.01
N GLY A 68 -3.58 7.83 -0.51
CA GLY A 68 -2.90 6.67 0.03
C GLY A 68 -3.43 5.35 -0.54
N CYS A 69 -2.88 4.24 -0.07
CA CYS A 69 -3.30 2.90 -0.44
C CYS A 69 -3.60 2.06 0.80
N GLU A 70 -4.75 1.39 0.81
CA GLU A 70 -5.06 0.35 1.79
C GLU A 70 -4.13 -0.83 1.55
N ALA A 71 -3.47 -1.28 2.61
CA ALA A 71 -2.62 -2.46 2.63
C ALA A 71 -3.28 -3.56 3.45
N ARG A 72 -3.36 -4.77 2.91
CA ARG A 72 -3.80 -5.96 3.64
C ARG A 72 -2.59 -6.78 4.04
N VAL A 73 -2.56 -7.19 5.30
CA VAL A 73 -1.49 -8.03 5.83
C VAL A 73 -1.59 -9.44 5.26
N ASP A 74 -0.52 -9.91 4.63
CA ASP A 74 -0.39 -11.28 4.11
C ASP A 74 0.29 -12.19 5.12
N ALA A 75 1.29 -11.66 5.85
CA ALA A 75 2.02 -12.40 6.87
C ALA A 75 2.60 -11.46 7.93
N MET A 76 2.65 -11.93 9.17
CA MET A 76 3.37 -11.29 10.27
C MET A 76 4.16 -12.34 11.06
N ALA A 77 5.37 -11.99 11.48
CA ALA A 77 6.21 -12.81 12.33
C ALA A 77 6.94 -11.97 13.37
N LEU A 78 6.89 -12.39 14.63
CA LEU A 78 7.68 -11.81 15.70
C LEU A 78 9.12 -12.33 15.62
N ALA A 79 10.09 -11.44 15.80
CA ALA A 79 11.50 -11.78 15.85
C ALA A 79 12.22 -10.97 16.93
N GLU A 80 13.27 -11.55 17.50
CA GLU A 80 14.17 -10.85 18.41
C GLU A 80 15.35 -10.30 17.60
N SER A 81 15.72 -9.06 17.89
CA SER A 81 16.85 -8.38 17.28
C SER A 81 17.74 -7.73 18.34
N PRO A 82 18.97 -7.30 18.00
CA PRO A 82 19.84 -6.58 18.94
C PRO A 82 19.25 -5.29 19.50
N ILE A 83 18.24 -4.74 18.86
CA ILE A 83 17.53 -3.53 19.29
C ILE A 83 16.23 -3.83 20.05
N GLY A 84 15.92 -5.10 20.31
CA GLY A 84 14.71 -5.57 20.97
C GLY A 84 13.79 -6.33 20.04
N THR A 85 12.54 -6.52 20.49
CA THR A 85 11.49 -7.19 19.72
C THR A 85 11.14 -6.41 18.45
N VAL A 86 11.07 -7.10 17.32
CA VAL A 86 10.64 -6.55 16.03
C VAL A 86 9.55 -7.43 15.43
N VAL A 87 8.68 -6.82 14.62
CA VAL A 87 7.70 -7.55 13.81
C VAL A 87 8.08 -7.41 12.34
N HIS A 88 8.32 -8.54 11.69
CA HIS A 88 8.38 -8.59 10.23
C HIS A 88 6.98 -8.76 9.68
N LEU A 89 6.54 -7.80 8.87
CA LEU A 89 5.22 -7.77 8.26
C LEU A 89 5.37 -7.71 6.76
N VAL A 90 4.56 -8.48 6.03
CA VAL A 90 4.41 -8.37 4.59
C VAL A 90 2.95 -8.05 4.32
N ALA A 91 2.71 -7.01 3.56
CA ALA A 91 1.38 -6.60 3.13
C ALA A 91 1.32 -6.43 1.62
N THR A 92 0.12 -6.48 1.07
CA THR A 92 -0.16 -6.19 -0.33
C THR A 92 -1.13 -5.01 -0.43
N GLY A 93 -0.82 -4.05 -1.31
CA GLY A 93 -1.70 -2.95 -1.63
C GLY A 93 -3.02 -3.44 -2.24
N VAL A 94 -4.15 -2.92 -1.77
CA VAL A 94 -5.48 -3.38 -2.19
C VAL A 94 -6.15 -2.37 -3.10
N ARG A 95 -6.34 -1.16 -2.62
CA ARG A 95 -7.04 -0.08 -3.32
C ARG A 95 -6.62 1.28 -2.80
N ARG A 96 -6.74 2.30 -3.64
CA ARG A 96 -6.45 3.67 -3.23
C ARG A 96 -7.58 4.27 -2.40
N TYR A 97 -7.20 5.20 -1.54
CA TYR A 97 -8.14 6.03 -0.79
C TYR A 97 -7.71 7.50 -0.83
N ARG A 98 -8.67 8.38 -0.54
CA ARG A 98 -8.39 9.75 -0.16
C ARG A 98 -8.51 9.86 1.37
N LEU A 99 -7.48 10.41 2.00
CA LEU A 99 -7.48 10.77 3.41
C LEU A 99 -8.28 12.07 3.56
N ASP A 100 -9.40 12.00 4.24
CA ASP A 100 -10.29 13.13 4.45
C ASP A 100 -9.88 13.94 5.69
N SER A 101 -9.48 13.27 6.78
CA SER A 101 -8.94 13.89 7.99
C SER A 101 -8.20 12.87 8.86
N LEU A 102 -7.33 13.37 9.74
CA LEU A 102 -6.80 12.57 10.84
C LEU A 102 -7.80 12.56 12.00
N ASP A 103 -7.77 11.48 12.80
CA ASP A 103 -8.56 11.34 14.01
C ASP A 103 -7.64 11.44 15.25
N PRO A 104 -7.54 12.63 15.85
CA PRO A 104 -6.69 12.82 17.03
C PRO A 104 -7.27 12.17 18.30
N ASP A 105 -8.56 11.87 18.28
CA ASP A 105 -9.30 11.33 19.43
C ASP A 105 -9.50 9.80 19.34
N ALA A 106 -8.81 9.12 18.43
CA ALA A 106 -8.91 7.66 18.23
C ALA A 106 -8.50 6.84 19.47
N GLY A 107 -7.74 7.43 20.40
CA GLY A 107 -7.31 6.76 21.64
C GLY A 107 -6.26 5.67 21.40
N THR A 108 -5.59 5.66 20.27
CA THR A 108 -4.55 4.70 19.88
C THR A 108 -3.15 5.32 19.94
N SER A 109 -2.11 4.48 20.09
CA SER A 109 -0.72 4.93 20.03
C SER A 109 -0.25 5.27 18.60
N TRP A 110 -0.97 4.77 17.60
CA TRP A 110 -0.72 5.03 16.17
C TRP A 110 -1.67 6.08 15.60
N THR A 111 -1.31 6.64 14.46
CA THR A 111 -2.15 7.58 13.73
C THR A 111 -3.37 6.85 13.13
N THR A 112 -4.53 7.45 13.25
CA THR A 112 -5.78 6.95 12.66
C THR A 112 -6.35 8.02 11.72
N GLY A 113 -6.94 7.61 10.61
CA GLY A 113 -7.52 8.53 9.63
C GLY A 113 -8.91 8.14 9.18
N HIS A 114 -9.73 9.15 8.92
CA HIS A 114 -10.99 9.03 8.19
C HIS A 114 -10.71 9.14 6.70
N LEU A 115 -11.26 8.23 5.92
CA LEU A 115 -10.94 8.14 4.50
C LEU A 115 -12.12 7.73 3.63
N THR A 116 -12.03 8.06 2.36
CA THR A 116 -12.97 7.66 1.32
C THR A 116 -12.23 6.82 0.28
N PHE A 117 -12.65 5.56 0.08
CA PHE A 117 -12.08 4.71 -0.96
C PHE A 117 -12.40 5.25 -2.35
N LEU A 118 -11.40 5.21 -3.23
CA LEU A 118 -11.59 5.53 -4.64
C LEU A 118 -12.26 4.34 -5.33
N GLY A 119 -13.15 4.64 -6.28
CA GLY A 119 -13.97 3.62 -6.96
C GLY A 119 -13.19 2.81 -7.99
N GLU A 120 -12.16 2.09 -7.53
CA GLU A 120 -11.32 1.22 -8.35
C GLU A 120 -11.72 -0.25 -8.16
N PRO A 121 -11.63 -1.09 -9.21
CA PRO A 121 -11.88 -2.51 -9.06
C PRO A 121 -10.84 -3.13 -8.11
N LEU A 122 -11.32 -3.92 -7.14
CA LEU A 122 -10.45 -4.67 -6.24
C LEU A 122 -9.72 -5.80 -6.99
N PRO A 123 -8.54 -6.26 -6.51
CA PRO A 123 -7.90 -7.45 -7.03
C PRO A 123 -8.87 -8.64 -7.05
N GLY A 124 -9.02 -9.27 -8.21
CA GLY A 124 -9.93 -10.42 -8.41
C GLY A 124 -11.41 -10.07 -8.63
N GLN A 125 -11.78 -8.78 -8.62
CA GLN A 125 -13.11 -8.38 -9.08
C GLN A 125 -13.11 -8.16 -10.60
N PRO A 126 -14.23 -8.52 -11.29
CA PRO A 126 -14.40 -8.15 -12.69
C PRO A 126 -14.42 -6.63 -12.77
N GLY A 127 -13.35 -6.07 -13.33
CA GLY A 127 -13.21 -4.66 -13.62
C GLY A 127 -13.56 -4.40 -15.09
N HIS A 128 -13.28 -3.22 -15.57
CA HIS A 128 -13.44 -2.82 -16.98
C HIS A 128 -12.55 -3.64 -17.95
N GLY A 129 -11.89 -4.70 -17.46
CA GLY A 129 -10.98 -5.53 -18.26
C GLY A 129 -11.65 -6.30 -19.42
N ASP A 130 -12.96 -6.47 -19.36
CA ASP A 130 -13.74 -7.10 -20.43
C ASP A 130 -14.15 -6.09 -21.52
N ASP A 131 -13.90 -4.79 -21.32
CA ASP A 131 -14.10 -3.77 -22.33
C ASP A 131 -13.00 -3.90 -23.40
N PRO A 132 -13.34 -4.13 -24.68
CA PRO A 132 -12.35 -4.27 -25.74
C PRO A 132 -11.46 -3.03 -25.91
N VAL A 133 -11.93 -1.84 -25.58
CA VAL A 133 -11.12 -0.62 -25.59
C VAL A 133 -10.04 -0.67 -24.50
N VAL A 134 -10.39 -1.13 -23.31
CA VAL A 134 -9.43 -1.28 -22.19
C VAL A 134 -8.44 -2.39 -22.48
N ALA A 135 -8.86 -3.47 -23.12
CA ALA A 135 -7.95 -4.54 -23.56
C ALA A 135 -6.92 -4.06 -24.60
N ASP A 136 -7.34 -3.29 -25.61
CA ASP A 136 -6.44 -2.68 -26.61
C ASP A 136 -5.45 -1.70 -25.96
N LEU A 137 -5.94 -0.86 -25.05
CA LEU A 137 -5.06 0.06 -24.30
C LEU A 137 -4.03 -0.68 -23.44
N ALA A 138 -4.41 -1.79 -22.82
CA ALA A 138 -3.52 -2.61 -22.03
C ALA A 138 -2.42 -3.27 -22.89
N GLU A 139 -2.77 -3.80 -24.07
CA GLU A 139 -1.79 -4.33 -25.05
C GLU A 139 -0.80 -3.26 -25.49
N ARG A 140 -1.29 -2.09 -25.85
CA ARG A 140 -0.43 -0.96 -26.23
C ARG A 140 0.50 -0.54 -25.11
N ALA A 141 0.00 -0.45 -23.88
CA ALA A 141 0.81 -0.10 -22.72
C ALA A 141 1.93 -1.11 -22.46
N ARG A 142 1.67 -2.42 -22.61
CA ARG A 142 2.72 -3.45 -22.53
C ARG A 142 3.77 -3.27 -23.63
N GLY A 143 3.33 -3.01 -24.86
CA GLY A 143 4.24 -2.79 -25.98
C GLY A 143 5.17 -1.59 -25.80
N GLU A 144 4.63 -0.46 -25.36
CA GLU A 144 5.39 0.75 -25.08
C GLU A 144 6.36 0.56 -23.89
N HIS A 145 5.92 -0.10 -22.81
CA HIS A 145 6.79 -0.41 -21.68
C HIS A 145 7.96 -1.33 -22.10
N ALA A 146 7.69 -2.38 -22.88
CA ALA A 146 8.74 -3.26 -23.39
C ALA A 146 9.71 -2.54 -24.33
N ALA A 147 9.24 -1.56 -25.11
CA ALA A 147 10.10 -0.71 -25.92
C ALA A 147 10.98 0.18 -25.04
N TYR A 148 10.42 0.81 -24.04
CA TYR A 148 11.14 1.64 -23.06
C TYR A 148 12.25 0.86 -22.34
N LEU A 149 11.96 -0.35 -21.84
CA LEU A 149 12.97 -1.20 -21.19
C LEU A 149 14.11 -1.57 -22.14
N ARG A 150 13.80 -1.89 -23.40
CA ARG A 150 14.84 -2.18 -24.43
C ARG A 150 15.73 -0.97 -24.70
N ASP A 151 15.16 0.23 -24.75
CA ASP A 151 15.93 1.47 -24.95
C ASP A 151 16.86 1.75 -23.76
N LEU A 152 16.50 1.32 -22.57
CA LEU A 152 17.35 1.36 -21.37
C LEU A 152 18.38 0.23 -21.31
N GLY A 153 18.35 -0.74 -22.25
CA GLY A 153 19.21 -1.92 -22.20
C GLY A 153 18.80 -2.95 -21.15
N ALA A 154 17.56 -2.88 -20.65
CA ALA A 154 16.99 -3.85 -19.71
C ALA A 154 16.24 -4.96 -20.44
N GLU A 155 16.17 -6.15 -19.84
CA GLU A 155 15.32 -7.23 -20.35
C GLU A 155 13.84 -6.87 -20.16
N ALA A 156 13.05 -7.11 -21.21
CA ALA A 156 11.61 -6.95 -21.11
C ALA A 156 11.03 -8.06 -20.20
N VAL A 157 10.32 -7.65 -19.16
CA VAL A 157 9.62 -8.55 -18.26
C VAL A 157 8.17 -8.67 -18.73
N ASP A 158 7.67 -9.90 -18.87
CA ASP A 158 6.25 -10.11 -19.14
C ASP A 158 5.44 -9.85 -17.86
N ILE A 159 4.60 -8.83 -17.91
CA ILE A 159 3.79 -8.40 -16.76
C ILE A 159 2.38 -8.92 -16.93
N GLU A 160 2.13 -10.06 -16.27
CA GLU A 160 0.78 -10.61 -16.15
C GLU A 160 -0.02 -9.83 -15.09
N ALA A 161 -0.93 -8.97 -15.55
CA ALA A 161 -1.85 -8.26 -14.68
C ALA A 161 -3.18 -8.03 -15.38
N PRO A 162 -4.31 -8.05 -14.64
CA PRO A 162 -5.59 -7.58 -15.16
C PRO A 162 -5.47 -6.15 -15.68
N ALA A 163 -6.18 -5.83 -16.77
CA ALA A 163 -6.07 -4.52 -17.44
C ALA A 163 -6.26 -3.33 -16.47
N GLY A 164 -7.18 -3.42 -15.51
CA GLY A 164 -7.41 -2.39 -14.50
C GLY A 164 -6.27 -2.21 -13.48
N GLN A 165 -5.32 -3.12 -13.40
CA GLN A 165 -4.16 -3.06 -12.50
C GLN A 165 -2.83 -2.92 -13.26
N LEU A 166 -2.86 -3.05 -14.58
CA LEU A 166 -1.67 -3.06 -15.41
C LEU A 166 -0.82 -1.81 -15.21
N ALA A 167 -1.45 -0.63 -15.15
CA ALA A 167 -0.73 0.64 -14.97
C ALA A 167 0.12 0.65 -13.68
N TYR A 168 -0.37 0.07 -12.59
CA TYR A 168 0.38 -0.02 -11.34
C TYR A 168 1.55 -0.99 -11.45
N ARG A 169 1.34 -2.13 -12.11
CA ARG A 169 2.37 -3.15 -12.29
C ARG A 169 3.49 -2.71 -13.24
N LEU A 170 3.16 -1.91 -14.27
CA LEU A 170 4.14 -1.34 -15.19
C LEU A 170 5.06 -0.31 -14.51
N VAL A 171 4.59 0.37 -13.47
CA VAL A 171 5.41 1.35 -12.72
C VAL A 171 6.35 0.66 -11.72
N GLU A 172 6.03 -0.58 -11.30
CA GLU A 172 6.86 -1.35 -10.37
C GLU A 172 7.96 -2.17 -11.06
N ALA A 173 7.81 -2.45 -12.34
CA ALA A 173 8.73 -3.27 -13.12
C ALA A 173 9.89 -2.45 -13.68
#